data_5b543a26928ba17eb1c2406f4f9c282d
#
_entry.id   5b543a26928ba17eb1c2406f4f9c282d
#
_cell.length_a   1.000
_cell.length_b   1.000
_cell.length_c   1.000
_cell.angle_alpha   90.00
_cell.angle_beta   90.00
_cell.angle_gamma   90.00
#
_symmetry.space_group_name_H-M   'P 1'
#
loop_
_entity.id
_entity.type
_entity.pdbx_description
1 polymer ?
#
loop_
_entity_poly.entity_id
_entity_poly.type
_entity_poly.pdbx_seq_one_letter_code
_entity_poly.pdbx_strand_id
1 'polypeptide(L)'
;VQPEYTVATSDGIRNGTKEMRYSLIGREVTNDTLCEHLSASGLEGTIAVVACDKPPVGTLSAILEHNRPAIIMSDGPIRPGIDSVTNEPLDIISSYQIAGSEDEELKRRIACEACPGYGSCGGMFTYNTMQTFIGVVGMQPLHMVSPPSDDKRRLDVFPDQLITYLDNMVKKDIKPRDIV
;
A
#
# COMPACT_ATOMS: atom_id res chain seq x y z
N VAL A 1 18.41 9.53 8.79
CA VAL A 1 17.43 8.77 7.97
C VAL A 1 18.12 8.32 6.71
N GLN A 2 18.05 7.04 6.40
CA GLN A 2 18.57 6.44 5.18
C GLN A 2 17.37 5.92 4.37
N PRO A 3 17.09 6.47 3.17
CA PRO A 3 16.04 5.95 2.32
C PRO A 3 16.50 4.69 1.61
N GLU A 4 15.66 3.67 1.61
CA GLU A 4 15.85 2.43 0.88
C GLU A 4 14.65 2.16 -0.02
N TYR A 5 14.85 1.52 -1.16
CA TYR A 5 13.82 1.23 -2.13
C TYR A 5 13.85 -0.24 -2.52
N THR A 6 12.68 -0.82 -2.66
CA THR A 6 12.53 -2.20 -3.13
C THR A 6 11.50 -2.28 -4.26
N VAL A 7 11.37 -3.45 -4.84
CA VAL A 7 10.42 -3.73 -5.90
C VAL A 7 8.99 -3.56 -5.39
N ALA A 8 8.21 -2.70 -6.03
CA ALA A 8 6.82 -2.44 -5.70
C ALA A 8 5.97 -2.45 -6.98
N THR A 9 5.80 -3.63 -7.57
CA THR A 9 5.04 -3.80 -8.81
C THR A 9 3.55 -3.81 -8.55
N SER A 10 2.77 -3.17 -9.44
CA SER A 10 1.32 -3.10 -9.33
C SER A 10 0.62 -4.29 -10.00
N ASP A 11 -0.16 -5.03 -9.23
CA ASP A 11 -1.03 -6.08 -9.76
C ASP A 11 -2.20 -5.50 -10.57
N GLY A 12 -2.67 -4.30 -10.24
CA GLY A 12 -3.69 -3.62 -11.01
C GLY A 12 -3.28 -3.34 -12.46
N ILE A 13 -2.02 -2.92 -12.67
CA ILE A 13 -1.48 -2.69 -14.02
C ILE A 13 -1.31 -4.00 -14.79
N ARG A 14 -0.96 -5.10 -14.10
CA ARG A 14 -0.71 -6.41 -14.72
C ARG A 14 -1.96 -7.27 -14.89
N ASN A 15 -3.06 -6.87 -14.27
CA ASN A 15 -4.29 -7.66 -14.29
C ASN A 15 -4.77 -7.92 -15.74
N GLY A 16 -5.16 -9.17 -16.03
CA GLY A 16 -5.55 -9.60 -17.37
C GLY A 16 -4.40 -9.86 -18.35
N THR A 17 -3.13 -9.64 -17.94
CA THR A 17 -1.96 -9.90 -18.78
C THR A 17 -1.18 -11.14 -18.34
N LYS A 18 -0.26 -11.62 -19.18
CA LYS A 18 0.64 -12.76 -18.85
C LYS A 18 1.58 -12.43 -17.69
N GLU A 19 1.86 -11.17 -17.48
CA GLU A 19 2.77 -10.64 -16.45
C GLU A 19 2.20 -10.81 -15.04
N MET A 20 0.88 -11.06 -14.92
CA MET A 20 0.23 -11.36 -13.63
C MET A 20 0.84 -12.57 -12.90
N ARG A 21 1.44 -13.52 -13.66
CA ARG A 21 2.18 -14.66 -13.10
C ARG A 21 3.34 -14.29 -12.18
N TYR A 22 3.87 -13.05 -12.30
CA TYR A 22 4.96 -12.54 -11.46
C TYR A 22 4.47 -11.88 -10.15
N SER A 23 3.18 -11.83 -9.90
CA SER A 23 2.61 -11.17 -8.74
C SER A 23 3.14 -11.76 -7.42
N LEU A 24 3.03 -13.08 -7.24
CA LEU A 24 3.54 -13.75 -6.03
C LEU A 24 5.07 -13.70 -5.93
N ILE A 25 5.76 -13.79 -7.06
CA ILE A 25 7.23 -13.62 -7.09
C ILE A 25 7.61 -12.23 -6.58
N GLY A 26 6.88 -11.18 -6.96
CA GLY A 26 7.10 -9.82 -6.46
C GLY A 26 6.99 -9.70 -4.94
N ARG A 27 6.11 -10.47 -4.31
CA ARG A 27 6.00 -10.55 -2.83
C ARG A 27 7.28 -11.10 -2.21
N GLU A 28 7.78 -12.23 -2.72
CA GLU A 28 9.00 -12.86 -2.23
C GLU A 28 10.22 -11.95 -2.44
N VAL A 29 10.35 -11.36 -3.63
CA VAL A 29 11.44 -10.42 -3.93
C VAL A 29 11.40 -9.21 -2.99
N THR A 30 10.22 -8.68 -2.67
CA THR A 30 10.09 -7.60 -1.68
C THR A 30 10.59 -8.05 -0.30
N ASN A 31 10.18 -9.23 0.15
CA ASN A 31 10.64 -9.79 1.42
C ASN A 31 12.17 -9.93 1.45
N ASP A 32 12.73 -10.62 0.49
CA ASP A 32 14.17 -10.94 0.45
C ASP A 32 15.02 -9.67 0.37
N THR A 33 14.64 -8.73 -0.51
CA THR A 33 15.34 -7.46 -0.65
C THR A 33 15.32 -6.66 0.64
N LEU A 34 14.18 -6.57 1.31
CA LEU A 34 14.07 -5.84 2.58
C LEU A 34 14.86 -6.54 3.69
N CYS A 35 14.83 -7.86 3.79
CA CYS A 35 15.63 -8.61 4.76
C CYS A 35 17.13 -8.34 4.57
N GLU A 36 17.60 -8.32 3.32
CA GLU A 36 18.99 -7.98 3.00
C GLU A 36 19.34 -6.54 3.42
N HIS A 37 18.55 -5.56 2.98
CA HIS A 37 18.76 -4.14 3.32
C HIS A 37 18.73 -3.88 4.82
N LEU A 38 17.72 -4.38 5.51
CA LEU A 38 17.57 -4.19 6.95
C LEU A 38 18.70 -4.85 7.74
N SER A 39 19.19 -6.00 7.29
CA SER A 39 20.31 -6.69 7.92
C SER A 39 21.64 -5.97 7.69
N ALA A 40 21.87 -5.43 6.48
CA ALA A 40 23.10 -4.74 6.12
C ALA A 40 23.19 -3.32 6.68
N SER A 41 22.06 -2.62 6.85
CA SER A 41 22.02 -1.20 7.22
C SER A 41 22.47 -0.93 8.65
N GLY A 42 22.31 -1.90 9.56
CA GLY A 42 22.57 -1.70 10.99
C GLY A 42 21.64 -0.69 11.69
N LEU A 43 20.55 -0.27 11.05
CA LEU A 43 19.59 0.68 11.59
C LEU A 43 18.77 0.09 12.74
N GLU A 44 18.44 0.94 13.72
CA GLU A 44 17.72 0.51 14.93
C GLU A 44 16.22 0.43 14.73
N GLY A 45 15.68 1.10 13.71
CA GLY A 45 14.25 1.11 13.44
C GLY A 45 13.91 1.47 11.99
N THR A 46 12.71 1.08 11.56
CA THR A 46 12.26 1.21 10.17
C THR A 46 10.84 1.75 10.07
N ILE A 47 10.62 2.69 9.17
CA ILE A 47 9.29 3.09 8.69
C ILE A 47 9.19 2.64 7.24
N ALA A 48 8.24 1.75 6.96
CA ALA A 48 8.00 1.25 5.61
C ALA A 48 6.71 1.84 5.03
N VAL A 49 6.81 2.54 3.90
CA VAL A 49 5.65 3.01 3.14
C VAL A 49 5.35 2.00 2.05
N VAL A 50 4.13 1.48 2.03
CA VAL A 50 3.75 0.37 1.17
C VAL A 50 2.52 0.68 0.33
N ALA A 51 2.52 0.17 -0.88
CA ALA A 51 1.48 0.34 -1.89
C ALA A 51 1.11 -1.02 -2.52
N CYS A 52 -0.02 -1.08 -3.18
CA CYS A 52 -0.47 -2.22 -3.96
C CYS A 52 -0.67 -3.53 -3.15
N ASP A 53 -0.78 -4.67 -3.84
CA ASP A 53 -1.26 -5.94 -3.28
C ASP A 53 -0.18 -6.74 -2.53
N LYS A 54 0.98 -6.92 -3.13
CA LYS A 54 2.01 -7.84 -2.65
C LYS A 54 3.08 -7.19 -1.78
N PRO A 55 3.50 -5.94 -2.06
CA PRO A 55 4.48 -5.26 -1.21
C PRO A 55 4.09 -5.16 0.27
N PRO A 56 2.83 -4.89 0.66
CA PRO A 56 2.44 -4.89 2.07
C PRO A 56 2.71 -6.22 2.78
N VAL A 57 2.41 -7.33 2.09
CA VAL A 57 2.63 -8.68 2.64
C VAL A 57 4.11 -9.00 2.73
N GLY A 58 4.88 -8.76 1.66
CA GLY A 58 6.33 -8.96 1.65
C GLY A 58 7.04 -8.12 2.71
N THR A 59 6.62 -6.86 2.86
CA THR A 59 7.17 -5.95 3.88
C THR A 59 6.85 -6.41 5.30
N LEU A 60 5.61 -6.83 5.57
CA LEU A 60 5.25 -7.35 6.88
C LEU A 60 6.07 -8.60 7.23
N SER A 61 6.24 -9.52 6.28
CA SER A 61 7.08 -10.71 6.45
C SER A 61 8.52 -10.33 6.80
N ALA A 62 9.13 -9.44 6.01
CA ALA A 62 10.51 -8.99 6.24
C ALA A 62 10.69 -8.32 7.62
N ILE A 63 9.75 -7.46 8.01
CA ILE A 63 9.77 -6.77 9.31
C ILE A 63 9.66 -7.79 10.47
N LEU A 64 8.78 -8.77 10.34
CA LEU A 64 8.62 -9.83 11.34
C LEU A 64 9.86 -10.74 11.39
N GLU A 65 10.47 -11.04 10.25
CA GLU A 65 11.68 -11.84 10.18
C GLU A 65 12.87 -11.12 10.80
N HIS A 66 13.08 -9.87 10.43
CA HIS A 66 14.17 -9.04 10.96
C HIS A 66 13.99 -8.69 12.44
N ASN A 67 12.75 -8.50 12.88
CA ASN A 67 12.32 -8.29 14.26
C ASN A 67 13.04 -7.16 15.00
N ARG A 68 13.22 -6.02 14.35
CA ARG A 68 13.62 -4.74 14.98
C ARG A 68 12.46 -3.76 14.96
N PRO A 69 12.45 -2.74 15.84
CA PRO A 69 11.39 -1.74 15.88
C PRO A 69 10.99 -1.25 14.49
N ALA A 70 9.72 -1.38 14.13
CA ALA A 70 9.26 -1.04 12.81
C ALA A 70 7.77 -0.65 12.79
N ILE A 71 7.41 0.23 11.86
CA ILE A 71 6.04 0.66 11.60
C ILE A 71 5.81 0.62 10.10
N ILE A 72 4.65 0.10 9.68
CA ILE A 72 4.21 0.14 8.29
C ILE A 72 3.23 1.31 8.12
N MET A 73 3.31 2.00 7.00
CA MET A 73 2.33 3.01 6.60
C MET A 73 1.82 2.70 5.19
N SER A 74 0.51 2.74 5.03
CA SER A 74 -0.14 2.73 3.72
C SER A 74 0.17 4.01 2.95
N ASP A 75 0.39 3.92 1.63
CA ASP A 75 0.45 5.09 0.74
C ASP A 75 -0.91 5.78 0.55
N GLY A 76 -2.00 5.10 0.84
CA GLY A 76 -3.37 5.56 0.75
C GLY A 76 -4.10 5.12 -0.52
N PRO A 77 -5.42 4.86 -0.42
CA PRO A 77 -6.24 4.53 -1.56
C PRO A 77 -6.46 5.72 -2.48
N ILE A 78 -6.59 5.45 -3.79
CA ILE A 78 -7.00 6.43 -4.78
C ILE A 78 -8.47 6.82 -4.56
N ARG A 79 -8.82 8.08 -4.80
CA ARG A 79 -10.21 8.52 -4.72
C ARG A 79 -11.05 7.97 -5.87
N PRO A 80 -12.34 7.71 -5.62
CA PRO A 80 -13.31 7.44 -6.68
C PRO A 80 -13.51 8.69 -7.55
N GLY A 81 -13.94 8.46 -8.79
CA GLY A 81 -14.26 9.52 -9.74
C GLY A 81 -15.75 9.79 -9.91
N ILE A 82 -16.08 10.56 -10.92
CA ILE A 82 -17.46 10.90 -11.30
C ILE A 82 -17.55 10.82 -12.82
N ASP A 83 -18.59 10.14 -13.32
CA ASP A 83 -18.91 10.11 -14.76
C ASP A 83 -19.32 11.53 -15.22
N SER A 84 -18.56 12.09 -16.15
CA SER A 84 -18.79 13.45 -16.67
C SER A 84 -20.10 13.61 -17.44
N VAL A 85 -20.73 12.51 -17.87
CA VAL A 85 -21.98 12.50 -18.63
C VAL A 85 -23.20 12.29 -17.73
N THR A 86 -23.13 11.29 -16.82
CA THR A 86 -24.26 10.92 -15.97
C THR A 86 -24.23 11.60 -14.59
N ASN A 87 -23.08 12.15 -14.20
CA ASN A 87 -22.80 12.68 -12.87
C ASN A 87 -22.91 11.63 -11.74
N GLU A 88 -22.80 10.35 -12.08
CA GLU A 88 -22.81 9.25 -11.11
C GLU A 88 -21.39 8.98 -10.58
N PRO A 89 -21.25 8.54 -9.33
CA PRO A 89 -19.95 8.17 -8.78
C PRO A 89 -19.40 6.94 -9.49
N LEU A 90 -18.10 6.97 -9.77
CA LEU A 90 -17.34 5.90 -10.40
C LEU A 90 -16.24 5.42 -9.47
N ASP A 91 -15.91 4.13 -9.60
CA ASP A 91 -14.77 3.51 -8.93
C ASP A 91 -14.10 2.46 -9.83
N ILE A 92 -13.15 1.71 -9.31
CA ILE A 92 -12.46 0.66 -10.07
C ILE A 92 -13.43 -0.44 -10.56
N ILE A 93 -14.51 -0.71 -9.84
CA ILE A 93 -15.52 -1.70 -10.24
C ILE A 93 -16.25 -1.24 -11.49
N SER A 94 -16.55 0.06 -11.59
CA SER A 94 -17.17 0.65 -12.78
C SER A 94 -16.36 0.35 -14.05
N SER A 95 -15.02 0.44 -13.97
CA SER A 95 -14.14 0.09 -15.09
C SER A 95 -14.22 -1.38 -15.46
N TYR A 96 -14.33 -2.29 -14.49
CA TYR A 96 -14.47 -3.72 -14.76
C TYR A 96 -15.83 -4.08 -15.37
N GLN A 97 -16.89 -3.43 -14.91
CA GLN A 97 -18.25 -3.68 -15.42
C GLN A 97 -18.39 -3.39 -16.91
N ILE A 98 -17.69 -2.35 -17.39
CA ILE A 98 -17.76 -1.96 -18.82
C ILE A 98 -16.70 -2.65 -19.70
N ALA A 99 -15.81 -3.46 -19.15
CA ALA A 99 -14.71 -4.07 -19.90
C ALA A 99 -15.19 -4.92 -21.10
N GLY A 100 -16.37 -5.54 -20.99
CA GLY A 100 -17.00 -6.30 -22.06
C GLY A 100 -17.92 -5.51 -23.01
N SER A 101 -18.04 -4.19 -22.83
CA SER A 101 -18.85 -3.34 -23.73
C SER A 101 -18.24 -3.27 -25.13
N GLU A 102 -19.08 -3.19 -26.16
CA GLU A 102 -18.65 -2.89 -27.53
C GLU A 102 -18.46 -1.37 -27.78
N ASP A 103 -18.95 -0.54 -26.87
CA ASP A 103 -18.80 0.91 -26.94
C ASP A 103 -17.41 1.34 -26.44
N GLU A 104 -16.51 1.55 -27.38
CA GLU A 104 -15.12 1.94 -27.11
C GLU A 104 -15.01 3.37 -26.49
N GLU A 105 -15.93 4.26 -26.82
CA GLU A 105 -15.94 5.62 -26.26
C GLU A 105 -16.34 5.57 -24.77
N LEU A 106 -17.37 4.82 -24.43
CA LEU A 106 -17.80 4.55 -23.07
C LEU A 106 -16.66 3.92 -22.27
N LYS A 107 -16.03 2.86 -22.79
CA LYS A 107 -14.91 2.20 -22.12
C LYS A 107 -13.78 3.18 -21.82
N ARG A 108 -13.37 3.97 -22.81
CA ARG A 108 -12.30 4.93 -22.64
C ARG A 108 -12.66 6.01 -21.61
N ARG A 109 -13.87 6.54 -21.65
CA ARG A 109 -14.35 7.55 -20.71
C ARG A 109 -14.33 7.03 -19.29
N ILE A 110 -14.99 5.90 -19.02
CA ILE A 110 -15.05 5.32 -17.68
C ILE A 110 -13.65 4.93 -17.18
N ALA A 111 -12.78 4.35 -18.02
CA ALA A 111 -11.42 4.03 -17.63
C ALA A 111 -10.59 5.26 -17.21
N CYS A 112 -10.83 6.42 -17.83
CA CYS A 112 -10.15 7.66 -17.48
C CYS A 112 -10.75 8.35 -16.24
N GLU A 113 -12.04 8.18 -15.99
CA GLU A 113 -12.78 8.94 -14.98
C GLU A 113 -13.02 8.15 -13.68
N ALA A 114 -12.92 6.81 -13.70
CA ALA A 114 -13.26 5.97 -12.55
C ALA A 114 -12.32 6.18 -11.34
N CYS A 115 -11.04 6.39 -11.60
CA CYS A 115 -10.02 6.56 -10.54
C CYS A 115 -9.05 7.69 -10.94
N PRO A 116 -9.48 8.95 -10.93
CA PRO A 116 -8.63 10.07 -11.28
C PRO A 116 -7.63 10.37 -10.17
N GLY A 117 -6.39 10.72 -10.53
CA GLY A 117 -5.37 11.11 -9.56
C GLY A 117 -4.39 9.98 -9.26
N TYR A 118 -4.00 9.81 -8.00
CA TYR A 118 -2.97 8.88 -7.56
C TYR A 118 -3.35 8.16 -6.27
N GLY A 119 -2.72 7.02 -6.02
CA GLY A 119 -2.94 6.18 -4.85
C GLY A 119 -3.05 4.70 -5.22
N SER A 120 -3.05 3.85 -4.22
CA SER A 120 -3.32 2.43 -4.39
C SER A 120 -4.81 2.16 -4.64
N CYS A 121 -5.16 0.93 -4.97
CA CYS A 121 -6.52 0.55 -5.33
C CYS A 121 -7.54 1.00 -4.26
N GLY A 122 -8.60 1.72 -4.67
CA GLY A 122 -9.68 2.16 -3.78
C GLY A 122 -10.64 1.05 -3.37
N GLY A 123 -10.69 -0.08 -4.11
CA GLY A 123 -11.53 -1.22 -3.78
C GLY A 123 -11.01 -2.03 -2.58
N MET A 124 -11.91 -2.71 -1.86
CA MET A 124 -11.54 -3.64 -0.78
C MET A 124 -11.04 -4.97 -1.37
N PHE A 125 -10.01 -4.90 -2.19
CA PHE A 125 -9.25 -6.03 -2.71
C PHE A 125 -8.06 -6.33 -1.80
N THR A 126 -7.00 -6.93 -2.33
CA THR A 126 -5.83 -7.33 -1.54
C THR A 126 -5.18 -6.15 -0.82
N TYR A 127 -5.02 -5.00 -1.49
CA TYR A 127 -4.38 -3.83 -0.87
C TYR A 127 -5.11 -3.37 0.39
N ASN A 128 -6.37 -2.95 0.29
CA ASN A 128 -7.11 -2.44 1.46
C ASN A 128 -7.33 -3.53 2.53
N THR A 129 -7.51 -4.78 2.13
CA THR A 129 -7.61 -5.91 3.06
C THR A 129 -6.32 -6.06 3.85
N MET A 130 -5.16 -6.02 3.19
CA MET A 130 -3.87 -6.13 3.87
C MET A 130 -3.54 -4.91 4.73
N GLN A 131 -3.89 -3.71 4.28
CA GLN A 131 -3.71 -2.50 5.10
C GLN A 131 -4.57 -2.55 6.38
N THR A 132 -5.81 -3.02 6.26
CA THR A 132 -6.70 -3.23 7.41
C THR A 132 -6.12 -4.29 8.34
N PHE A 133 -5.65 -5.41 7.80
CA PHE A 133 -5.01 -6.46 8.57
C PHE A 133 -3.79 -5.95 9.34
N ILE A 134 -2.88 -5.24 8.66
CA ILE A 134 -1.67 -4.65 9.26
C ILE A 134 -2.04 -3.68 10.39
N GLY A 135 -3.12 -2.90 10.22
CA GLY A 135 -3.64 -2.02 11.25
C GLY A 135 -4.22 -2.78 12.45
N VAL A 136 -4.99 -3.84 12.19
CA VAL A 136 -5.62 -4.66 13.25
C VAL A 136 -4.58 -5.42 14.08
N VAL A 137 -3.52 -5.94 13.44
CA VAL A 137 -2.44 -6.61 14.18
C VAL A 137 -1.46 -5.62 14.84
N GLY A 138 -1.70 -4.30 14.74
CA GLY A 138 -0.94 -3.30 15.47
C GLY A 138 0.34 -2.78 14.80
N MET A 139 0.62 -3.21 13.56
CA MET A 139 1.83 -2.79 12.83
C MET A 139 1.67 -1.47 12.06
N GLN A 140 0.46 -0.91 12.06
CA GLN A 140 0.12 0.40 11.51
C GLN A 140 -0.90 1.09 12.42
N PRO A 141 -0.78 2.40 12.72
CA PRO A 141 -1.82 3.12 13.42
C PRO A 141 -3.15 3.11 12.64
N LEU A 142 -4.24 2.67 13.27
CA LEU A 142 -5.53 2.47 12.60
C LEU A 142 -6.06 3.72 11.89
N HIS A 143 -5.84 4.90 12.44
CA HIS A 143 -6.28 6.16 11.82
C HIS A 143 -5.50 6.54 10.54
N MET A 144 -4.40 5.84 10.24
CA MET A 144 -3.59 6.03 9.04
C MET A 144 -3.94 5.04 7.91
N VAL A 145 -4.79 4.05 8.18
CA VAL A 145 -5.15 3.01 7.20
C VAL A 145 -5.95 3.57 6.03
N SER A 146 -7.06 4.23 6.32
CA SER A 146 -8.09 4.60 5.33
C SER A 146 -7.97 5.98 4.69
N PRO A 147 -7.26 6.98 5.22
CA PRO A 147 -7.15 8.26 4.55
C PRO A 147 -6.64 8.10 3.11
N PRO A 148 -7.24 8.77 2.12
CA PRO A 148 -6.80 8.66 0.73
C PRO A 148 -5.38 9.22 0.54
N SER A 149 -4.76 8.87 -0.58
CA SER A 149 -3.37 9.26 -0.89
C SER A 149 -3.14 10.77 -0.94
N ASP A 150 -4.15 11.54 -1.32
CA ASP A 150 -4.14 13.01 -1.39
C ASP A 150 -4.57 13.71 -0.08
N ASP A 151 -4.79 12.95 0.99
CA ASP A 151 -5.08 13.54 2.30
C ASP A 151 -3.85 14.29 2.83
N LYS A 152 -4.00 15.58 3.09
CA LYS A 152 -2.89 16.43 3.54
C LYS A 152 -2.21 15.92 4.80
N ARG A 153 -2.93 15.21 5.67
CA ARG A 153 -2.36 14.62 6.89
C ARG A 153 -1.23 13.66 6.60
N ARG A 154 -1.20 13.04 5.41
CA ARG A 154 -0.12 12.13 5.00
C ARG A 154 1.24 12.82 4.87
N LEU A 155 1.25 14.11 4.54
CA LEU A 155 2.47 14.90 4.42
C LEU A 155 2.71 15.76 5.66
N ASP A 156 1.64 16.29 6.26
CA ASP A 156 1.75 17.34 7.28
C ASP A 156 1.70 16.79 8.72
N VAL A 157 1.13 15.61 8.93
CA VAL A 157 0.87 15.08 10.28
C VAL A 157 1.45 13.69 10.52
N PHE A 158 1.21 12.75 9.59
CA PHE A 158 1.59 11.37 9.79
C PHE A 158 3.08 11.12 9.92
N PRO A 159 3.98 11.80 9.18
CA PRO A 159 5.42 11.60 9.33
C PRO A 159 5.91 11.86 10.75
N ASP A 160 5.49 12.96 11.38
CA ASP A 160 5.90 13.30 12.75
C ASP A 160 5.35 12.30 13.77
N GLN A 161 4.11 11.84 13.56
CA GLN A 161 3.53 10.80 14.41
C GLN A 161 4.28 9.47 14.29
N LEU A 162 4.62 9.04 13.06
CA LEU A 162 5.36 7.81 12.81
C LEU A 162 6.75 7.85 13.42
N ILE A 163 7.45 8.98 13.28
CA ILE A 163 8.77 9.20 13.92
C ILE A 163 8.63 9.07 15.43
N THR A 164 7.62 9.72 16.02
CA THR A 164 7.37 9.66 17.47
C THR A 164 7.07 8.23 17.94
N TYR A 165 6.26 7.49 17.20
CA TYR A 165 5.94 6.10 17.54
C TYR A 165 7.17 5.20 17.42
N LEU A 166 7.94 5.33 16.33
CA LEU A 166 9.15 4.54 16.13
C LEU A 166 10.20 4.84 17.20
N ASP A 167 10.42 6.11 17.54
CA ASP A 167 11.33 6.51 18.61
C ASP A 167 10.95 5.88 19.95
N ASN A 168 9.65 5.85 20.25
CA ASN A 168 9.15 5.19 21.46
C ASN A 168 9.36 3.66 21.43
N MET A 169 9.20 3.02 20.25
CA MET A 169 9.45 1.59 20.10
C MET A 169 10.94 1.28 20.30
N VAL A 170 11.83 2.07 19.69
CA VAL A 170 13.28 1.91 19.86
C VAL A 170 13.69 2.09 21.32
N LYS A 171 13.24 3.17 21.99
CA LYS A 171 13.57 3.44 23.40
C LYS A 171 13.08 2.38 24.37
N LYS A 172 11.99 1.69 24.05
CA LYS A 172 11.38 0.66 24.89
C LYS A 172 11.72 -0.76 24.43
N ASP A 173 12.53 -0.91 23.41
CA ASP A 173 12.88 -2.20 22.74
C ASP A 173 11.63 -3.01 22.33
N ILE A 174 10.57 -2.33 21.89
CA ILE A 174 9.34 -3.00 21.40
C ILE A 174 9.58 -3.47 19.97
N LYS A 175 9.46 -4.77 19.76
CA LYS A 175 9.71 -5.42 18.47
C LYS A 175 8.42 -5.88 17.81
N PRO A 176 8.40 -6.07 16.48
CA PRO A 176 7.23 -6.55 15.76
C PRO A 176 6.62 -7.83 16.32
N ARG A 177 7.44 -8.81 16.72
CA ARG A 177 6.97 -10.06 17.32
C ARG A 177 6.45 -9.94 18.76
N ASP A 178 6.60 -8.78 19.38
CA ASP A 178 5.96 -8.48 20.68
C ASP A 178 4.53 -7.96 20.47
N ILE A 179 4.21 -7.53 19.26
CA ILE A 179 2.93 -6.91 18.88
C ILE A 179 2.01 -7.91 18.19
N VAL A 180 2.56 -8.75 17.29
CA VAL A 180 1.82 -9.72 16.43
C VAL A 180 1.86 -11.13 17.02
#